data_f363b552ec6178b055ab02766b3d4862
#
_entry.id   f363b552ec6178b055ab02766b3d4862
#
_cell.length_a   1.000
_cell.length_b   1.000
_cell.length_c   1.000
_cell.angle_alpha   90.00
_cell.angle_beta   90.00
_cell.angle_gamma   90.00
#
_symmetry.space_group_name_H-M   'P 1'
#
loop_
_entity.id
_entity.type
_entity.pdbx_description
1 polymer ?
#
loop_
_entity_poly.entity_id
_entity_poly.type
_entity_poly.pdbx_seq_one_letter_code
_entity_poly.pdbx_strand_id
1 'polypeptide(L)'
;MKYTYEELAGMLDHSLLHPTLTDAELDEGCRLAARYRVASVCIKPYAVRRAAELLRGTGVRVGCVVGFPHGSSATEVKRYETELACRDGAVEIDMVLNLGKALSGDWDYVERDVRAVCDEAHRHGARVKVILETDYLARGGAGLSSDDLKRRLCELCERAGADWVKTSTGYGFVKQPDGSYNYRGATEHDLALMRAACSPRVQVKAAGGVRDLDALIRVRDLGATRCGTSVTAALLDEYRRRAAAEQAGASAPPPGPQPAALGAGGY
;
A
#
# COMPACT_ATOMS: atom_id res chain seq x y z
N MET A 1 -3.00 6.65 24.62
CA MET A 1 -2.64 6.18 23.24
C MET A 1 -1.30 6.77 22.83
N LYS A 2 -0.38 5.97 22.17
CA LYS A 2 0.95 6.43 21.72
C LYS A 2 0.87 7.48 20.60
N TYR A 3 -0.13 7.36 19.72
CA TYR A 3 -0.37 8.24 18.57
C TYR A 3 -1.74 8.87 18.65
N THR A 4 -1.91 10.04 18.03
CA THR A 4 -3.22 10.70 17.91
C THR A 4 -4.08 10.02 16.85
N TYR A 5 -5.39 10.31 16.86
CA TYR A 5 -6.32 9.86 15.83
C TYR A 5 -5.88 10.32 14.44
N GLU A 6 -5.55 11.60 14.33
CA GLU A 6 -5.15 12.25 13.08
C GLU A 6 -3.87 11.64 12.51
N GLU A 7 -2.92 11.27 13.35
CA GLU A 7 -1.70 10.61 12.92
C GLU A 7 -1.97 9.23 12.35
N LEU A 8 -2.85 8.44 12.96
CA LEU A 8 -3.18 7.10 12.46
C LEU A 8 -4.12 7.15 11.26
N ALA A 9 -5.15 7.99 11.28
CA ALA A 9 -6.04 8.18 10.13
C ALA A 9 -5.26 8.72 8.92
N GLY A 10 -4.34 9.69 9.14
CA GLY A 10 -3.50 10.31 8.11
C GLY A 10 -2.48 9.38 7.47
N MET A 11 -2.27 8.16 7.97
CA MET A 11 -1.46 7.14 7.31
C MET A 11 -2.28 6.09 6.55
N LEU A 12 -3.61 6.07 6.68
CA LEU A 12 -4.43 5.07 6.01
C LEU A 12 -4.74 5.43 4.56
N ASP A 13 -4.48 4.48 3.66
CA ASP A 13 -5.02 4.44 2.31
C ASP A 13 -6.18 3.44 2.31
N HIS A 14 -7.43 3.94 2.26
CA HIS A 14 -8.61 3.07 2.24
C HIS A 14 -8.70 2.33 0.91
N SER A 15 -8.62 1.01 0.95
CA SER A 15 -8.54 0.17 -0.25
C SER A 15 -9.92 -0.14 -0.82
N LEU A 16 -10.15 0.24 -2.08
CA LEU A 16 -11.36 -0.01 -2.87
C LEU A 16 -10.99 -0.79 -4.15
N LEU A 17 -10.22 -1.88 -3.99
CA LEU A 17 -9.57 -2.59 -5.09
C LEU A 17 -10.24 -3.91 -5.45
N HIS A 18 -11.14 -4.45 -4.60
CA HIS A 18 -11.76 -5.74 -4.89
C HIS A 18 -12.44 -5.71 -6.26
N PRO A 19 -12.23 -6.71 -7.13
CA PRO A 19 -12.74 -6.68 -8.50
C PRO A 19 -14.26 -6.68 -8.59
N THR A 20 -14.96 -7.19 -7.58
CA THR A 20 -16.44 -7.26 -7.55
C THR A 20 -17.09 -6.04 -6.95
N LEU A 21 -16.34 -5.04 -6.44
CA LEU A 21 -16.94 -3.81 -5.91
C LEU A 21 -17.78 -3.11 -6.99
N THR A 22 -19.04 -2.94 -6.67
CA THR A 22 -20.00 -2.18 -7.47
C THR A 22 -19.76 -0.67 -7.33
N ASP A 23 -20.34 0.12 -8.19
CA ASP A 23 -20.29 1.58 -8.11
C ASP A 23 -20.85 2.11 -6.79
N ALA A 24 -21.93 1.50 -6.28
CA ALA A 24 -22.54 1.90 -5.01
C ALA A 24 -21.61 1.64 -3.81
N GLU A 25 -20.94 0.48 -3.77
CA GLU A 25 -19.97 0.13 -2.74
C GLU A 25 -18.73 1.02 -2.81
N LEU A 26 -18.29 1.37 -4.02
CA LEU A 26 -17.18 2.30 -4.23
C LEU A 26 -17.53 3.69 -3.72
N ASP A 27 -18.73 4.19 -4.01
CA ASP A 27 -19.22 5.48 -3.49
C ASP A 27 -19.26 5.49 -1.96
N GLU A 28 -19.81 4.41 -1.35
CA GLU A 28 -19.85 4.31 0.12
C GLU A 28 -18.45 4.24 0.73
N GLY A 29 -17.51 3.53 0.08
CA GLY A 29 -16.11 3.51 0.49
C GLY A 29 -15.46 4.90 0.45
N CYS A 30 -15.74 5.71 -0.57
CA CYS A 30 -15.28 7.10 -0.63
C CYS A 30 -15.90 7.95 0.49
N ARG A 31 -17.21 7.81 0.76
CA ARG A 31 -17.87 8.52 1.87
C ARG A 31 -17.32 8.08 3.24
N LEU A 32 -17.03 6.78 3.40
CA LEU A 32 -16.38 6.26 4.59
C LEU A 32 -14.99 6.88 4.77
N ALA A 33 -14.17 6.90 3.73
CA ALA A 33 -12.84 7.52 3.77
C ALA A 33 -12.91 8.99 4.21
N ALA A 34 -13.89 9.74 3.70
CA ALA A 34 -14.13 11.13 4.08
C ALA A 34 -14.57 11.26 5.56
N ARG A 35 -15.50 10.43 6.04
CA ARG A 35 -15.95 10.43 7.45
C ARG A 35 -14.81 10.19 8.42
N TYR A 36 -13.89 9.29 8.09
CA TYR A 36 -12.74 8.95 8.92
C TYR A 36 -11.52 9.84 8.69
N ARG A 37 -11.56 10.74 7.70
CA ARG A 37 -10.48 11.68 7.35
C ARG A 37 -9.15 10.97 7.12
N VAL A 38 -9.17 9.88 6.36
CA VAL A 38 -7.97 9.11 6.04
C VAL A 38 -7.08 9.85 5.03
N ALA A 39 -5.85 9.36 4.82
CA ALA A 39 -4.90 9.97 3.89
C ALA A 39 -5.39 9.95 2.44
N SER A 40 -5.88 8.79 1.99
CA SER A 40 -6.35 8.62 0.61
C SER A 40 -7.33 7.45 0.50
N VAL A 41 -8.03 7.38 -0.63
CA VAL A 41 -8.55 6.11 -1.16
C VAL A 41 -7.53 5.54 -2.13
N CYS A 42 -7.46 4.21 -2.24
CA CYS A 42 -6.68 3.52 -3.29
C CYS A 42 -7.68 2.77 -4.17
N ILE A 43 -7.77 3.15 -5.48
CA ILE A 43 -8.90 2.79 -6.33
C ILE A 43 -8.45 2.23 -7.68
N LYS A 44 -9.37 1.58 -8.38
CA LYS A 44 -9.18 1.06 -9.74
C LYS A 44 -9.20 2.19 -10.78
N PRO A 45 -8.44 2.11 -11.89
CA PRO A 45 -8.27 3.22 -12.84
C PRO A 45 -9.58 3.80 -13.37
N TYR A 46 -10.55 2.96 -13.75
CA TYR A 46 -11.83 3.42 -14.34
C TYR A 46 -12.67 4.29 -13.39
N ALA A 47 -12.42 4.23 -12.10
CA ALA A 47 -13.22 4.89 -11.07
C ALA A 47 -12.60 6.19 -10.51
N VAL A 48 -11.41 6.57 -11.00
CA VAL A 48 -10.65 7.72 -10.47
C VAL A 48 -11.46 9.00 -10.55
N ARG A 49 -12.04 9.31 -11.71
CA ARG A 49 -12.83 10.54 -11.91
C ARG A 49 -14.01 10.61 -10.95
N ARG A 50 -14.74 9.51 -10.78
CA ARG A 50 -15.85 9.40 -9.83
C ARG A 50 -15.41 9.64 -8.39
N ALA A 51 -14.30 9.02 -7.97
CA ALA A 51 -13.73 9.22 -6.63
C ALA A 51 -13.27 10.67 -6.43
N ALA A 52 -12.63 11.29 -7.42
CA ALA A 52 -12.21 12.69 -7.36
C ALA A 52 -13.38 13.66 -7.20
N GLU A 53 -14.50 13.38 -7.85
CA GLU A 53 -15.73 14.16 -7.68
C GLU A 53 -16.32 14.01 -6.27
N LEU A 54 -16.43 12.79 -5.78
CA LEU A 54 -16.99 12.48 -4.45
C LEU A 54 -16.15 13.01 -3.29
N LEU A 55 -14.83 13.04 -3.46
CA LEU A 55 -13.89 13.45 -2.41
C LEU A 55 -13.48 14.93 -2.48
N ARG A 56 -14.03 15.68 -3.43
CA ARG A 56 -13.73 17.12 -3.58
C ARG A 56 -14.03 17.89 -2.29
N GLY A 57 -13.03 18.60 -1.78
CA GLY A 57 -13.16 19.42 -0.57
C GLY A 57 -13.10 18.65 0.75
N THR A 58 -12.96 17.32 0.74
CA THR A 58 -12.87 16.50 1.97
C THR A 58 -11.47 16.43 2.58
N GLY A 59 -10.43 16.77 1.81
CA GLY A 59 -9.03 16.60 2.19
C GLY A 59 -8.48 15.18 1.95
N VAL A 60 -9.32 14.19 1.61
CA VAL A 60 -8.90 12.83 1.27
C VAL A 60 -8.40 12.79 -0.19
N ARG A 61 -7.21 12.26 -0.40
CA ARG A 61 -6.59 12.16 -1.73
C ARG A 61 -7.12 10.96 -2.50
N VAL A 62 -7.05 11.05 -3.83
CA VAL A 62 -7.33 9.92 -4.71
C VAL A 62 -6.01 9.29 -5.14
N GLY A 63 -5.80 8.03 -4.78
CA GLY A 63 -4.73 7.18 -5.25
C GLY A 63 -5.27 6.15 -6.24
N CYS A 64 -4.51 5.85 -7.30
CA CYS A 64 -4.86 4.88 -8.32
C CYS A 64 -3.78 3.81 -8.45
N VAL A 65 -4.18 2.57 -8.69
CA VAL A 65 -3.24 1.50 -9.02
C VAL A 65 -2.89 1.51 -10.51
N VAL A 66 -1.65 1.09 -10.85
CA VAL A 66 -1.13 1.02 -12.23
C VAL A 66 -0.39 -0.29 -12.44
N GLY A 67 -0.64 -0.95 -13.59
CA GLY A 67 -0.10 -2.28 -13.88
C GLY A 67 -0.54 -3.35 -12.88
N PHE A 68 -1.65 -3.13 -12.24
CA PHE A 68 -2.09 -3.88 -11.07
C PHE A 68 -2.99 -5.07 -11.46
N PRO A 69 -2.90 -6.26 -10.78
CA PRO A 69 -2.00 -6.50 -9.63
C PRO A 69 -0.64 -7.12 -10.02
N HIS A 70 -0.40 -7.52 -11.26
CA HIS A 70 0.71 -8.41 -11.63
C HIS A 70 1.99 -7.68 -12.08
N GLY A 71 1.95 -6.40 -12.40
CA GLY A 71 3.10 -5.62 -12.86
C GLY A 71 3.62 -5.99 -14.25
N SER A 72 2.91 -6.86 -14.99
CA SER A 72 3.37 -7.48 -16.25
C SER A 72 2.97 -6.72 -17.51
N SER A 73 2.27 -5.59 -17.37
CA SER A 73 1.98 -4.71 -18.51
C SER A 73 3.26 -4.09 -19.07
N ALA A 74 3.29 -3.83 -20.39
CA ALA A 74 4.39 -3.09 -21.00
C ALA A 74 4.55 -1.70 -20.37
N THR A 75 5.77 -1.18 -20.35
CA THR A 75 6.08 0.12 -19.72
C THR A 75 5.23 1.26 -20.29
N GLU A 76 5.03 1.27 -21.62
CA GLU A 76 4.21 2.28 -22.30
C GLU A 76 2.75 2.25 -21.85
N VAL A 77 2.21 1.05 -21.58
CA VAL A 77 0.84 0.88 -21.06
C VAL A 77 0.74 1.43 -19.64
N LYS A 78 1.69 1.11 -18.75
CA LYS A 78 1.74 1.65 -17.38
C LYS A 78 1.86 3.17 -17.39
N ARG A 79 2.72 3.73 -18.26
CA ARG A 79 2.87 5.18 -18.40
C ARG A 79 1.56 5.83 -18.84
N TYR A 80 0.88 5.26 -19.84
CA TYR A 80 -0.39 5.79 -20.33
C TYR A 80 -1.51 5.66 -19.27
N GLU A 81 -1.56 4.55 -18.56
CA GLU A 81 -2.50 4.35 -17.44
C GLU A 81 -2.27 5.40 -16.33
N THR A 82 -1.00 5.73 -16.05
CA THR A 82 -0.61 6.80 -15.12
C THR A 82 -1.10 8.17 -15.59
N GLU A 83 -0.86 8.51 -16.87
CA GLU A 83 -1.33 9.76 -17.48
C GLU A 83 -2.85 9.90 -17.35
N LEU A 84 -3.61 8.86 -17.72
CA LEU A 84 -5.07 8.87 -17.62
C LEU A 84 -5.55 9.03 -16.17
N ALA A 85 -4.96 8.28 -15.23
CA ALA A 85 -5.30 8.36 -13.82
C ALA A 85 -5.08 9.78 -13.26
N CYS A 86 -3.94 10.39 -13.58
CA CYS A 86 -3.63 11.76 -13.16
C CYS A 86 -4.59 12.79 -13.76
N ARG A 87 -4.90 12.68 -15.04
CA ARG A 87 -5.87 13.55 -15.73
C ARG A 87 -7.29 13.43 -15.16
N ASP A 88 -7.65 12.25 -14.66
CA ASP A 88 -8.94 12.00 -14.01
C ASP A 88 -8.97 12.41 -12.53
N GLY A 89 -7.83 12.84 -11.96
CA GLY A 89 -7.74 13.43 -10.63
C GLY A 89 -6.98 12.62 -9.59
N ALA A 90 -6.28 11.55 -9.98
CA ALA A 90 -5.36 10.87 -9.07
C ALA A 90 -4.14 11.75 -8.76
N VAL A 91 -3.77 11.82 -7.49
CA VAL A 91 -2.59 12.53 -7.01
C VAL A 91 -1.58 11.60 -6.34
N GLU A 92 -1.88 10.32 -6.31
CA GLU A 92 -0.98 9.24 -5.86
C GLU A 92 -1.16 8.05 -6.79
N ILE A 93 -0.05 7.43 -7.18
CA ILE A 93 -0.01 6.28 -8.09
C ILE A 93 0.67 5.11 -7.39
N ASP A 94 -0.04 3.98 -7.26
CA ASP A 94 0.47 2.74 -6.69
C ASP A 94 0.79 1.78 -7.85
N MET A 95 2.00 1.83 -8.41
CA MET A 95 2.41 0.96 -9.50
C MET A 95 2.99 -0.38 -9.01
N VAL A 96 2.77 -1.45 -9.76
CA VAL A 96 3.46 -2.72 -9.52
C VAL A 96 4.65 -2.84 -10.46
N LEU A 97 5.85 -3.11 -9.90
CA LEU A 97 7.04 -3.35 -10.72
C LEU A 97 6.91 -4.65 -11.53
N ASN A 98 7.71 -4.81 -12.60
CA ASN A 98 7.71 -6.04 -13.37
C ASN A 98 8.49 -7.14 -12.64
N LEU A 99 7.76 -8.01 -11.94
CA LEU A 99 8.32 -9.08 -11.10
C LEU A 99 9.14 -10.09 -11.91
N GLY A 100 8.66 -10.48 -13.08
CA GLY A 100 9.38 -11.42 -13.94
C GLY A 100 10.76 -10.88 -14.35
N LYS A 101 10.84 -9.60 -14.67
CA LYS A 101 12.09 -8.91 -14.99
C LYS A 101 13.01 -8.78 -13.77
N ALA A 102 12.47 -8.44 -12.61
CA ALA A 102 13.21 -8.38 -11.34
C ALA A 102 13.82 -9.74 -10.97
N LEU A 103 13.03 -10.81 -11.03
CA LEU A 103 13.48 -12.18 -10.75
C LEU A 103 14.51 -12.70 -11.78
N SER A 104 14.47 -12.20 -13.01
CA SER A 104 15.44 -12.50 -14.06
C SER A 104 16.73 -11.68 -13.96
N GLY A 105 16.80 -10.65 -13.11
CA GLY A 105 17.95 -9.75 -13.00
C GLY A 105 18.06 -8.72 -14.10
N ASP A 106 16.99 -8.46 -14.86
CA ASP A 106 16.94 -7.40 -15.88
C ASP A 106 16.71 -6.02 -15.22
N TRP A 107 17.72 -5.58 -14.47
CA TRP A 107 17.66 -4.37 -13.65
C TRP A 107 17.42 -3.11 -14.45
N ASP A 108 17.98 -3.04 -15.64
CA ASP A 108 17.81 -1.90 -16.55
C ASP A 108 16.35 -1.77 -17.00
N TYR A 109 15.70 -2.89 -17.29
CA TYR A 109 14.27 -2.88 -17.60
C TYR A 109 13.45 -2.40 -16.40
N VAL A 110 13.69 -2.97 -15.21
CA VAL A 110 12.94 -2.62 -14.00
C VAL A 110 13.11 -1.14 -13.67
N GLU A 111 14.34 -0.61 -13.76
CA GLU A 111 14.59 0.80 -13.50
C GLU A 111 13.90 1.72 -14.51
N ARG A 112 13.97 1.40 -15.82
CA ARG A 112 13.26 2.17 -16.85
C ARG A 112 11.73 2.12 -16.68
N ASP A 113 11.18 0.97 -16.31
CA ASP A 113 9.74 0.77 -16.08
C ASP A 113 9.25 1.65 -14.92
N VAL A 114 9.94 1.61 -13.78
CA VAL A 114 9.62 2.44 -12.62
C VAL A 114 9.80 3.92 -12.92
N ARG A 115 10.93 4.30 -13.54
CA ARG A 115 11.23 5.69 -13.90
C ARG A 115 10.17 6.29 -14.84
N ALA A 116 9.73 5.54 -15.85
CA ALA A 116 8.72 6.00 -16.80
C ALA A 116 7.40 6.37 -16.11
N VAL A 117 7.00 5.60 -15.09
CA VAL A 117 5.80 5.91 -14.29
C VAL A 117 6.05 7.08 -13.33
N CYS A 118 7.23 7.14 -12.68
CA CYS A 118 7.59 8.25 -11.81
C CYS A 118 7.62 9.57 -12.57
N ASP A 119 8.30 9.61 -13.70
CA ASP A 119 8.40 10.82 -14.53
C ASP A 119 7.03 11.29 -15.02
N GLU A 120 6.15 10.32 -15.42
CA GLU A 120 4.80 10.67 -15.85
C GLU A 120 3.96 11.23 -14.70
N ALA A 121 3.93 10.56 -13.56
CA ALA A 121 3.18 10.99 -12.39
C ALA A 121 3.65 12.36 -11.88
N HIS A 122 4.98 12.55 -11.76
CA HIS A 122 5.57 13.80 -11.29
C HIS A 122 5.28 14.99 -12.21
N ARG A 123 5.20 14.79 -13.53
CA ARG A 123 4.75 15.84 -14.48
C ARG A 123 3.35 16.35 -14.19
N HIS A 124 2.51 15.52 -13.58
CA HIS A 124 1.15 15.89 -13.14
C HIS A 124 1.08 16.29 -11.67
N GLY A 125 2.22 16.39 -10.96
CA GLY A 125 2.27 16.70 -9.52
C GLY A 125 1.80 15.56 -8.62
N ALA A 126 1.62 14.34 -9.16
CA ALA A 126 1.27 13.14 -8.41
C ALA A 126 2.52 12.46 -7.85
N ARG A 127 2.35 11.65 -6.78
CA ARG A 127 3.42 10.87 -6.15
C ARG A 127 3.29 9.39 -6.46
N VAL A 128 4.42 8.67 -6.43
CA VAL A 128 4.47 7.24 -6.81
C VAL A 128 4.85 6.36 -5.64
N LYS A 129 4.08 5.28 -5.47
CA LYS A 129 4.38 4.18 -4.56
C LYS A 129 4.63 2.93 -5.40
N VAL A 130 5.85 2.37 -5.31
CA VAL A 130 6.23 1.17 -6.07
C VAL A 130 5.99 -0.08 -5.25
N ILE A 131 5.12 -0.96 -5.72
CA ILE A 131 4.79 -2.23 -5.09
C ILE A 131 5.83 -3.26 -5.49
N LEU A 132 6.56 -3.78 -4.48
CA LEU A 132 7.59 -4.80 -4.67
C LEU A 132 7.01 -6.22 -4.71
N GLU A 133 5.79 -6.45 -4.17
CA GLU A 133 5.13 -7.74 -4.01
C GLU A 133 6.03 -8.74 -3.28
N THR A 134 6.33 -8.44 -2.03
CA THR A 134 7.36 -9.13 -1.22
C THR A 134 7.15 -10.64 -1.09
N ASP A 135 5.91 -11.11 -1.17
CA ASP A 135 5.59 -12.54 -1.12
C ASP A 135 6.21 -13.32 -2.29
N TYR A 136 6.21 -12.76 -3.50
CA TYR A 136 6.85 -13.40 -4.68
C TYR A 136 8.38 -13.37 -4.62
N LEU A 137 8.96 -12.48 -3.81
CA LEU A 137 10.40 -12.35 -3.63
C LEU A 137 10.94 -13.25 -2.50
N ALA A 138 10.08 -13.97 -1.79
CA ALA A 138 10.45 -14.76 -0.61
C ALA A 138 11.49 -15.86 -0.88
N ARG A 139 11.63 -16.34 -2.11
CA ARG A 139 12.63 -17.34 -2.51
C ARG A 139 13.92 -16.74 -3.04
N GLY A 140 14.01 -15.40 -3.12
CA GLY A 140 15.08 -14.73 -3.83
C GLY A 140 14.94 -14.84 -5.35
N GLY A 141 15.96 -14.41 -6.08
CA GLY A 141 15.99 -14.43 -7.55
C GLY A 141 17.22 -13.73 -8.09
N ALA A 142 17.52 -13.91 -9.37
CA ALA A 142 18.70 -13.29 -10.01
C ALA A 142 20.04 -13.58 -9.28
N GLY A 143 20.18 -14.73 -8.65
CA GLY A 143 21.37 -15.08 -7.85
C GLY A 143 21.43 -14.41 -6.47
N LEU A 144 20.41 -13.69 -6.04
CA LEU A 144 20.32 -12.98 -4.77
C LEU A 144 19.43 -13.71 -3.77
N SER A 145 19.74 -13.55 -2.48
CA SER A 145 18.82 -13.94 -1.40
C SER A 145 17.54 -13.08 -1.45
N SER A 146 16.49 -13.51 -0.76
CA SER A 146 15.25 -12.73 -0.62
C SER A 146 15.52 -11.30 -0.13
N ASP A 147 16.32 -11.17 0.91
CA ASP A 147 16.63 -9.88 1.52
C ASP A 147 17.47 -8.98 0.62
N ASP A 148 18.50 -9.54 -0.03
CA ASP A 148 19.35 -8.77 -0.94
C ASP A 148 18.59 -8.31 -2.18
N LEU A 149 17.68 -9.16 -2.68
CA LEU A 149 16.78 -8.81 -3.78
C LEU A 149 15.86 -7.64 -3.40
N LYS A 150 15.24 -7.70 -2.24
CA LYS A 150 14.38 -6.61 -1.73
C LYS A 150 15.16 -5.31 -1.51
N ARG A 151 16.37 -5.38 -0.91
CA ARG A 151 17.25 -4.20 -0.76
C ARG A 151 17.58 -3.57 -2.11
N ARG A 152 18.01 -4.38 -3.07
CA ARG A 152 18.34 -3.91 -4.41
C ARG A 152 17.15 -3.24 -5.10
N LEU A 153 15.95 -3.79 -4.95
CA LEU A 153 14.74 -3.19 -5.51
C LEU A 153 14.38 -1.87 -4.83
N CYS A 154 14.55 -1.75 -3.52
CA CYS A 154 14.37 -0.48 -2.81
C CYS A 154 15.32 0.60 -3.32
N GLU A 155 16.61 0.29 -3.44
CA GLU A 155 17.63 1.20 -3.98
C GLU A 155 17.34 1.60 -5.43
N LEU A 156 16.89 0.65 -6.24
CA LEU A 156 16.50 0.90 -7.64
C LEU A 156 15.28 1.83 -7.70
N CYS A 157 14.25 1.58 -6.89
CA CYS A 157 13.07 2.44 -6.82
C CYS A 157 13.44 3.87 -6.41
N GLU A 158 14.36 4.03 -5.45
CA GLU A 158 14.84 5.35 -5.05
C GLU A 158 15.56 6.07 -6.19
N ARG A 159 16.48 5.38 -6.92
CA ARG A 159 17.16 5.97 -8.08
C ARG A 159 16.20 6.31 -9.22
N ALA A 160 15.12 5.53 -9.37
CA ALA A 160 14.10 5.75 -10.39
C ALA A 160 13.12 6.88 -10.01
N GLY A 161 13.19 7.42 -8.80
CA GLY A 161 12.39 8.58 -8.39
C GLY A 161 11.12 8.24 -7.60
N ALA A 162 10.96 7.01 -7.08
CA ALA A 162 9.81 6.64 -6.27
C ALA A 162 9.73 7.47 -4.98
N ASP A 163 8.52 7.86 -4.56
CA ASP A 163 8.26 8.52 -3.29
C ASP A 163 8.06 7.52 -2.15
N TRP A 164 7.56 6.33 -2.45
CA TRP A 164 7.42 5.19 -1.54
C TRP A 164 7.83 3.88 -2.21
N VAL A 165 8.32 2.96 -1.38
CA VAL A 165 8.28 1.53 -1.66
C VAL A 165 7.13 0.91 -0.86
N LYS A 166 6.38 -0.01 -1.48
CA LYS A 166 5.20 -0.65 -0.88
C LYS A 166 5.39 -2.16 -0.89
N THR A 167 4.97 -2.83 0.20
CA THR A 167 5.15 -4.29 0.32
C THR A 167 4.36 -5.07 -0.72
N SER A 168 3.05 -4.91 -0.80
CA SER A 168 2.17 -5.88 -1.46
C SER A 168 0.97 -5.25 -2.15
N THR A 169 0.42 -5.96 -3.13
CA THR A 169 -0.88 -5.64 -3.76
C THR A 169 -2.07 -6.05 -2.89
N GLY A 170 -1.93 -7.14 -2.13
CA GLY A 170 -3.02 -7.88 -1.51
C GLY A 170 -3.63 -8.96 -2.41
N TYR A 171 -3.11 -9.13 -3.64
CA TYR A 171 -3.54 -10.12 -4.64
C TYR A 171 -2.40 -11.01 -5.12
N GLY A 172 -1.23 -10.92 -4.49
CA GLY A 172 -0.04 -11.69 -4.82
C GLY A 172 -0.06 -13.10 -4.21
N PHE A 173 -1.02 -13.93 -4.60
CA PHE A 173 -1.19 -15.28 -4.06
C PHE A 173 -0.07 -16.22 -4.50
N VAL A 174 0.67 -16.76 -3.53
CA VAL A 174 1.74 -17.75 -3.72
C VAL A 174 1.21 -19.15 -3.44
N LYS A 175 1.51 -20.10 -4.34
CA LYS A 175 1.16 -21.51 -4.14
C LYS A 175 1.95 -22.08 -2.96
N GLN A 176 1.24 -22.63 -2.00
CA GLN A 176 1.78 -23.26 -0.80
C GLN A 176 2.10 -24.76 -1.07
N PRO A 177 2.92 -25.41 -0.21
CA PRO A 177 3.24 -26.83 -0.35
C PRO A 177 2.02 -27.76 -0.32
N ASP A 178 0.94 -27.36 0.36
CA ASP A 178 -0.33 -28.09 0.43
C ASP A 178 -1.23 -27.89 -0.80
N GLY A 179 -0.77 -27.10 -1.78
CA GLY A 179 -1.50 -26.76 -3.01
C GLY A 179 -2.45 -25.57 -2.87
N SER A 180 -2.69 -25.06 -1.68
CA SER A 180 -3.47 -23.82 -1.48
C SER A 180 -2.72 -22.60 -2.00
N TYR A 181 -3.43 -21.48 -2.16
CA TYR A 181 -2.85 -20.20 -2.52
C TYR A 181 -3.07 -19.20 -1.38
N ASN A 182 -1.99 -18.57 -0.93
CA ASN A 182 -2.04 -17.60 0.16
C ASN A 182 -0.94 -16.54 -0.03
N TYR A 183 -1.01 -15.45 0.75
CA TYR A 183 0.03 -14.43 0.83
C TYR A 183 0.19 -13.95 2.28
N ARG A 184 1.37 -13.44 2.63
CA ARG A 184 1.65 -12.87 3.95
C ARG A 184 1.35 -11.38 4.00
N GLY A 185 1.65 -10.67 2.91
CA GLY A 185 1.56 -9.22 2.85
C GLY A 185 2.70 -8.54 3.60
N ALA A 186 2.39 -7.47 4.32
CA ALA A 186 3.37 -6.74 5.10
C ALA A 186 3.83 -7.56 6.32
N THR A 187 5.12 -7.88 6.38
CA THR A 187 5.77 -8.49 7.55
C THR A 187 6.63 -7.47 8.28
N GLU A 188 6.83 -7.65 9.59
CA GLU A 188 7.72 -6.78 10.37
C GLU A 188 9.14 -6.80 9.81
N HIS A 189 9.63 -7.98 9.44
CA HIS A 189 10.93 -8.15 8.80
C HIS A 189 11.08 -7.34 7.52
N ASP A 190 10.12 -7.46 6.59
CA ASP A 190 10.17 -6.75 5.32
C ASP A 190 10.08 -5.24 5.50
N LEU A 191 9.23 -4.75 6.41
CA LEU A 191 9.11 -3.32 6.70
C LEU A 191 10.41 -2.74 7.27
N ALA A 192 11.03 -3.42 8.23
CA ALA A 192 12.31 -2.99 8.80
C ALA A 192 13.42 -2.99 7.74
N LEU A 193 13.48 -4.05 6.90
CA LEU A 193 14.43 -4.16 5.80
C LEU A 193 14.24 -3.04 4.78
N MET A 194 13.02 -2.82 4.31
CA MET A 194 12.70 -1.77 3.32
C MET A 194 12.99 -0.38 3.87
N ARG A 195 12.68 -0.11 5.15
CA ARG A 195 13.02 1.16 5.79
C ARG A 195 14.54 1.39 5.85
N ALA A 196 15.31 0.35 6.20
CA ALA A 196 16.78 0.41 6.29
C ALA A 196 17.45 0.54 4.92
N ALA A 197 16.83 0.01 3.86
CA ALA A 197 17.35 0.03 2.49
C ALA A 197 17.10 1.35 1.75
N CYS A 198 16.18 2.20 2.24
CA CYS A 198 15.86 3.48 1.62
C CYS A 198 16.43 4.65 2.41
N SER A 199 16.81 5.72 1.72
CA SER A 199 17.11 7.00 2.39
C SER A 199 15.82 7.63 2.99
N PRO A 200 15.94 8.65 3.84
CA PRO A 200 14.78 9.38 4.37
C PRO A 200 13.87 10.02 3.31
N ARG A 201 14.34 10.17 2.07
CA ARG A 201 13.54 10.72 0.95
C ARG A 201 12.46 9.75 0.49
N VAL A 202 12.72 8.44 0.53
CA VAL A 202 11.78 7.40 0.14
C VAL A 202 11.11 6.83 1.38
N GLN A 203 9.80 6.88 1.40
CA GLN A 203 8.99 6.40 2.51
C GLN A 203 8.59 4.93 2.31
N VAL A 204 8.00 4.31 3.32
CA VAL A 204 7.54 2.92 3.27
C VAL A 204 6.02 2.87 3.45
N LYS A 205 5.34 2.10 2.60
CA LYS A 205 3.91 1.77 2.74
C LYS A 205 3.76 0.29 3.05
N ALA A 206 3.10 0.00 4.17
CA ALA A 206 2.63 -1.34 4.50
C ALA A 206 1.32 -1.64 3.75
N ALA A 207 1.16 -2.83 3.21
CA ALA A 207 -0.10 -3.28 2.62
C ALA A 207 -0.24 -4.81 2.71
N GLY A 208 -1.47 -5.27 2.96
CA GLY A 208 -1.77 -6.68 3.21
C GLY A 208 -1.55 -7.09 4.68
N GLY A 209 -2.55 -7.73 5.28
CA GLY A 209 -2.46 -8.31 6.62
C GLY A 209 -2.64 -7.37 7.81
N VAL A 210 -2.78 -6.06 7.62
CA VAL A 210 -3.02 -5.09 8.72
C VAL A 210 -4.52 -4.96 8.97
N ARG A 211 -5.03 -5.60 10.04
CA ARG A 211 -6.47 -5.74 10.30
C ARG A 211 -6.93 -5.25 11.66
N ASP A 212 -6.02 -4.98 12.57
CA ASP A 212 -6.30 -4.45 13.91
C ASP A 212 -5.43 -3.24 14.25
N LEU A 213 -5.84 -2.49 15.26
CA LEU A 213 -5.17 -1.25 15.67
C LEU A 213 -3.73 -1.50 16.14
N ASP A 214 -3.47 -2.61 16.80
CA ASP A 214 -2.14 -2.92 17.30
C ASP A 214 -1.17 -3.22 16.14
N ALA A 215 -1.65 -3.91 15.09
CA ALA A 215 -0.90 -4.10 13.85
C ALA A 215 -0.63 -2.76 13.15
N LEU A 216 -1.60 -1.84 13.10
CA LEU A 216 -1.41 -0.50 12.55
C LEU A 216 -0.32 0.28 13.32
N ILE A 217 -0.35 0.24 14.64
CA ILE A 217 0.66 0.87 15.50
C ILE A 217 2.04 0.23 15.23
N ARG A 218 2.12 -1.10 15.18
CA ARG A 218 3.39 -1.79 14.90
C ARG A 218 4.00 -1.40 13.56
N VAL A 219 3.21 -1.36 12.47
CA VAL A 219 3.78 -0.96 11.17
C VAL A 219 4.26 0.49 11.17
N ARG A 220 3.59 1.38 11.92
CA ARG A 220 4.05 2.76 12.12
C ARG A 220 5.36 2.79 12.90
N ASP A 221 5.49 2.02 13.97
CA ASP A 221 6.71 1.93 14.79
C ASP A 221 7.92 1.42 13.98
N LEU A 222 7.68 0.59 12.97
CA LEU A 222 8.69 0.11 12.04
C LEU A 222 9.03 1.12 10.92
N GLY A 223 8.45 2.32 10.97
CA GLY A 223 8.78 3.41 10.05
C GLY A 223 7.89 3.49 8.80
N ALA A 224 6.79 2.72 8.73
CA ALA A 224 5.81 2.91 7.67
C ALA A 224 5.07 4.24 7.88
N THR A 225 4.97 5.04 6.83
CA THR A 225 4.25 6.31 6.82
C THR A 225 2.87 6.20 6.20
N ARG A 226 2.60 5.06 5.54
CA ARG A 226 1.31 4.72 4.95
C ARG A 226 0.96 3.25 5.22
N CYS A 227 -0.32 2.99 5.29
CA CYS A 227 -0.88 1.66 5.45
C CYS A 227 -2.11 1.49 4.56
N GLY A 228 -2.06 0.51 3.65
CA GLY A 228 -3.22 0.11 2.84
C GLY A 228 -4.10 -0.88 3.58
N THR A 229 -5.39 -0.57 3.76
CA THR A 229 -6.35 -1.46 4.43
C THR A 229 -7.77 -1.25 3.92
N SER A 230 -8.59 -2.30 3.94
CA SER A 230 -10.04 -2.24 3.68
C SER A 230 -10.88 -2.08 4.96
N VAL A 231 -10.26 -2.28 6.15
CA VAL A 231 -10.97 -2.28 7.45
C VAL A 231 -10.81 -0.98 8.23
N THR A 232 -10.73 0.14 7.54
CA THR A 232 -10.53 1.49 8.11
C THR A 232 -11.43 1.80 9.30
N ALA A 233 -12.74 1.51 9.18
CA ALA A 233 -13.70 1.78 10.24
C ALA A 233 -13.36 1.00 11.52
N ALA A 234 -13.10 -0.31 11.40
CA ALA A 234 -12.76 -1.15 12.54
C ALA A 234 -11.51 -0.65 13.30
N LEU A 235 -10.47 -0.23 12.55
CA LEU A 235 -9.24 0.31 13.14
C LEU A 235 -9.47 1.61 13.92
N LEU A 236 -10.17 2.56 13.30
CA LEU A 236 -10.32 3.90 13.85
C LEU A 236 -11.43 3.98 14.90
N ASP A 237 -12.45 3.12 14.84
CA ASP A 237 -13.44 3.01 15.92
C ASP A 237 -12.85 2.33 17.15
N GLU A 238 -11.97 1.33 16.96
CA GLU A 238 -11.21 0.75 18.07
C GLU A 238 -10.31 1.79 18.73
N TYR A 239 -9.65 2.65 17.93
CA TYR A 239 -8.89 3.77 18.48
C TYR A 239 -9.76 4.66 19.38
N ARG A 240 -10.94 5.10 18.89
CA ARG A 240 -11.85 5.96 19.64
C ARG A 240 -12.31 5.30 20.94
N ARG A 241 -12.61 4.01 20.90
CA ARG A 241 -13.02 3.23 22.06
C ARG A 241 -11.91 3.19 23.12
N ARG A 242 -10.67 2.90 22.73
CA ARG A 242 -9.51 2.86 23.66
C ARG A 242 -9.21 4.24 24.22
N ALA A 243 -9.21 5.28 23.40
CA ALA A 243 -8.97 6.65 23.84
C ALA A 243 -10.03 7.13 24.86
N ALA A 244 -11.31 6.81 24.64
CA ALA A 244 -12.38 7.13 25.57
C ALA A 244 -12.22 6.38 26.91
N ALA A 245 -11.82 5.12 26.90
CA ALA A 245 -11.56 4.34 28.11
C ALA A 245 -10.40 4.93 28.94
N GLU A 246 -9.30 5.33 28.29
CA GLU A 246 -8.17 6.01 28.96
C GLU A 246 -8.62 7.33 29.62
N GLN A 247 -9.44 8.14 28.94
CA GLN A 247 -9.95 9.40 29.48
C GLN A 247 -10.91 9.18 30.66
N ALA A 248 -11.68 8.09 30.66
CA ALA A 248 -12.58 7.73 31.75
C ALA A 248 -11.87 7.13 32.98
N GLY A 249 -10.55 6.96 32.96
CA GLY A 249 -9.77 6.32 34.02
C GLY A 249 -10.05 4.82 34.16
N ALA A 250 -10.75 4.20 33.19
CA ALA A 250 -10.94 2.76 33.14
C ALA A 250 -9.63 2.09 32.71
N SER A 251 -9.24 0.99 33.40
CA SER A 251 -8.16 0.15 32.91
C SER A 251 -8.48 -0.29 31.49
N ALA A 252 -7.48 -0.24 30.61
CA ALA A 252 -7.65 -0.67 29.22
C ALA A 252 -8.34 -2.05 29.19
N PRO A 253 -9.35 -2.26 28.31
CA PRO A 253 -9.94 -3.59 28.16
C PRO A 253 -8.81 -4.58 27.80
N PRO A 254 -8.93 -5.84 28.24
CA PRO A 254 -7.93 -6.84 27.90
C PRO A 254 -7.69 -6.83 26.40
N PRO A 255 -6.44 -7.03 25.94
CA PRO A 255 -6.15 -7.13 24.52
C PRO A 255 -7.12 -8.15 23.95
N GLY A 256 -7.76 -7.79 22.84
CA GLY A 256 -8.53 -8.75 22.05
C GLY A 256 -7.67 -9.98 21.72
N PRO A 257 -8.25 -11.07 21.18
CA PRO A 257 -7.50 -12.27 20.86
C PRO A 257 -6.21 -11.87 20.15
N GLN A 258 -5.10 -12.50 20.60
CA GLN A 258 -3.75 -12.13 20.14
C GLN A 258 -3.76 -11.79 18.65
N PRO A 259 -3.26 -10.60 18.27
CA PRO A 259 -3.29 -10.19 16.87
C PRO A 259 -2.62 -11.27 16.03
N ALA A 260 -3.30 -11.69 14.97
CA ALA A 260 -2.69 -12.55 13.98
C ALA A 260 -1.35 -11.91 13.56
N ALA A 261 -0.30 -12.69 13.48
CA ALA A 261 1.00 -12.20 13.04
C ALA A 261 0.80 -11.44 11.72
N LEU A 262 1.46 -10.27 11.57
CA LEU A 262 1.43 -9.55 10.30
C LEU A 262 1.70 -10.55 9.17
N GLY A 263 0.80 -10.61 8.20
CA GLY A 263 0.89 -11.57 7.11
C GLY A 263 0.09 -12.87 7.25
N ALA A 264 -0.76 -13.05 8.27
CA ALA A 264 -1.65 -14.20 8.32
C ALA A 264 -3.02 -13.86 7.70
N GLY A 265 -3.30 -14.40 6.53
CA GLY A 265 -4.61 -14.51 5.91
C GLY A 265 -4.93 -13.46 4.83
N GLY A 266 -5.41 -13.98 3.70
CA GLY A 266 -5.93 -13.26 2.56
C GLY A 266 -7.17 -12.38 2.86
N TYR A 267 -7.65 -11.70 1.82
CA TYR A 267 -8.89 -10.89 1.83
C TYR A 267 -10.08 -11.72 2.25
#